data_0ba08f770a0ed149bf827d5d7035c13c
#
_entry.id   0ba08f770a0ed149bf827d5d7035c13c
#
_cell.length_a   1.000
_cell.length_b   1.000
_cell.length_c   1.000
_cell.angle_alpha   90.00
_cell.angle_beta   90.00
_cell.angle_gamma   90.00
#
_symmetry.space_group_name_H-M   'P 1'
#
loop_
_entity.id
_entity.type
_entity.pdbx_description
1 polymer ?
#
loop_
_entity_poly.entity_id
_entity_poly.type
_entity_poly.pdbx_seq_one_letter_code
_entity_poly.pdbx_strand_id
1 'polypeptide(L)'
;GYDVVTLGNHEFDFGVPHLFALTDSLKAEVVDANFRDLKAGRFPFSPYTIKQYGDIDIAYLGLTTPATLSLVAYTTFIDEEAGDVCYDFCQEDFYGNAQRFVDEARREGADYVVVLSHLGDSGMSGVSSVELIQNTTGIDVVLDGHDHHVIPDTTIFNGEGRPVLLSSTGSSFRNIGVLTLSADGKFTSMLLATDTCQSVDKEVEDYVHQVKEQVLAQGDKVIGKSDILLDIMDAEGHRIVRNQEAPIGNFYADALRHVSGTDIALVNGGGIRASIPKGDVTFNTLLAV
;
A
#
# COMPACT_ATOMS: atom_id res chain seq x y z
N GLY A 1 2.58 7.19 -17.22
CA GLY A 1 1.75 6.82 -16.07
C GLY A 1 1.76 5.30 -15.90
N TYR A 2 0.98 4.81 -14.94
CA TYR A 2 0.76 3.37 -14.77
C TYR A 2 -0.30 2.89 -15.75
N ASP A 3 -0.19 1.61 -16.19
CA ASP A 3 -1.18 0.97 -17.05
C ASP A 3 -2.19 0.15 -16.22
N VAL A 4 -1.70 -0.52 -15.17
CA VAL A 4 -2.52 -1.29 -14.22
C VAL A 4 -2.07 -0.98 -12.80
N VAL A 5 -3.02 -0.84 -11.89
CA VAL A 5 -2.77 -0.58 -10.45
C VAL A 5 -3.70 -1.42 -9.59
N THR A 6 -3.29 -1.70 -8.36
CA THR A 6 -4.16 -2.24 -7.31
C THR A 6 -4.28 -1.27 -6.15
N LEU A 7 -5.17 -1.55 -5.21
CA LEU A 7 -5.40 -0.73 -4.02
C LEU A 7 -4.47 -1.16 -2.88
N GLY A 8 -4.09 -0.21 -2.04
CA GLY A 8 -3.55 -0.47 -0.71
C GLY A 8 -4.54 -0.03 0.37
N ASN A 9 -4.17 -0.17 1.65
CA ASN A 9 -5.05 0.24 2.74
C ASN A 9 -5.25 1.77 2.81
N HIS A 10 -4.27 2.56 2.40
CA HIS A 10 -4.33 4.02 2.46
C HIS A 10 -5.22 4.66 1.38
N GLU A 11 -5.61 3.93 0.35
CA GLU A 11 -6.60 4.39 -0.63
C GLU A 11 -7.99 4.61 0.00
N PHE A 12 -8.22 4.02 1.17
CA PHE A 12 -9.47 4.12 1.92
C PHE A 12 -9.48 5.21 3.00
N ASP A 13 -8.38 5.92 3.25
CA ASP A 13 -8.22 6.90 4.33
C ASP A 13 -9.26 8.03 4.30
N PHE A 14 -9.73 8.40 3.12
CA PHE A 14 -10.74 9.44 2.92
C PHE A 14 -12.14 8.88 2.60
N GLY A 15 -12.35 7.59 2.86
CA GLY A 15 -13.62 6.91 2.65
C GLY A 15 -13.84 6.36 1.22
N VAL A 16 -14.75 5.40 1.12
CA VAL A 16 -15.05 4.71 -0.15
C VAL A 16 -15.57 5.64 -1.26
N PRO A 17 -16.41 6.68 -0.98
CA PRO A 17 -16.81 7.62 -2.02
C PRO A 17 -15.64 8.39 -2.63
N HIS A 18 -14.64 8.76 -1.81
CA HIS A 18 -13.44 9.43 -2.29
C HIS A 18 -12.57 8.48 -3.13
N LEU A 19 -12.42 7.22 -2.70
CA LEU A 19 -11.74 6.19 -3.48
C LEU A 19 -12.32 6.08 -4.89
N PHE A 20 -13.65 5.99 -5.02
CA PHE A 20 -14.28 5.89 -6.34
C PHE A 20 -14.03 7.15 -7.19
N ALA A 21 -14.16 8.35 -6.61
CA ALA A 21 -13.88 9.59 -7.33
C ALA A 21 -12.40 9.66 -7.79
N LEU A 22 -11.48 9.16 -6.98
CA LEU A 22 -10.06 9.11 -7.32
C LEU A 22 -9.81 8.10 -8.45
N THR A 23 -10.31 6.88 -8.33
CA THR A 23 -10.12 5.82 -9.33
C THR A 23 -10.76 6.15 -10.68
N ASP A 24 -11.93 6.80 -10.69
CA ASP A 24 -12.59 7.29 -11.90
C ASP A 24 -11.75 8.35 -12.66
N SER A 25 -10.85 9.04 -11.96
CA SER A 25 -9.96 10.04 -12.58
C SER A 25 -8.68 9.44 -13.18
N LEU A 26 -8.36 8.17 -12.85
CA LEU A 26 -7.15 7.51 -13.31
C LEU A 26 -7.31 7.04 -14.78
N LYS A 27 -6.19 7.07 -15.51
CA LYS A 27 -6.10 6.42 -16.83
C LYS A 27 -5.67 4.95 -16.71
N ALA A 28 -5.09 4.57 -15.58
CA ALA A 28 -4.71 3.19 -15.30
C ALA A 28 -5.96 2.33 -15.05
N GLU A 29 -5.90 1.07 -15.42
CA GLU A 29 -6.91 0.11 -15.01
C GLU A 29 -6.71 -0.26 -13.54
N VAL A 30 -7.74 -0.09 -12.74
CA VAL A 30 -7.73 -0.48 -11.33
C VAL A 30 -8.25 -1.90 -11.23
N VAL A 31 -7.45 -2.80 -10.64
CA VAL A 31 -7.82 -4.20 -10.40
C VAL A 31 -7.80 -4.48 -8.90
N ASP A 32 -8.86 -5.14 -8.41
CA ASP A 32 -8.92 -5.63 -7.03
C ASP A 32 -9.89 -6.81 -6.92
N ALA A 33 -9.36 -7.95 -6.51
CA ALA A 33 -10.09 -9.22 -6.50
C ALA A 33 -10.75 -9.53 -5.15
N ASN A 34 -10.54 -8.70 -4.11
CA ASN A 34 -11.04 -9.02 -2.78
C ASN A 34 -11.79 -7.89 -2.07
N PHE A 35 -11.74 -6.64 -2.54
CA PHE A 35 -12.63 -5.59 -2.05
C PHE A 35 -14.04 -5.81 -2.59
N ARG A 36 -14.99 -6.11 -1.71
CA ARG A 36 -16.36 -6.52 -2.05
C ARG A 36 -17.40 -5.57 -1.46
N ASP A 37 -18.36 -5.13 -2.28
CA ASP A 37 -19.57 -4.44 -1.84
C ASP A 37 -20.61 -5.48 -1.44
N LEU A 38 -20.89 -5.57 -0.15
CA LEU A 38 -21.83 -6.53 0.42
C LEU A 38 -23.30 -6.20 0.11
N LYS A 39 -23.63 -4.90 -0.03
CA LYS A 39 -24.97 -4.45 -0.37
C LYS A 39 -25.29 -4.75 -1.84
N ALA A 40 -24.36 -4.49 -2.74
CA ALA A 40 -24.50 -4.76 -4.16
C ALA A 40 -24.22 -6.23 -4.52
N GLY A 41 -23.56 -7.00 -3.63
CA GLY A 41 -23.18 -8.39 -3.85
C GLY A 41 -22.15 -8.56 -4.97
N ARG A 42 -21.26 -7.58 -5.18
CA ARG A 42 -20.29 -7.57 -6.28
C ARG A 42 -18.95 -6.96 -5.86
N PHE A 43 -17.94 -7.18 -6.67
CA PHE A 43 -16.66 -6.48 -6.61
C PHE A 43 -16.78 -5.14 -7.34
N PRO A 44 -16.46 -3.99 -6.73
CA PRO A 44 -16.51 -2.68 -7.39
C PRO A 44 -15.52 -2.54 -8.54
N PHE A 45 -14.39 -3.23 -8.46
CA PHE A 45 -13.32 -3.24 -9.47
C PHE A 45 -13.25 -4.58 -10.18
N SER A 46 -12.64 -4.60 -11.38
CA SER A 46 -12.31 -5.85 -12.06
C SER A 46 -11.30 -6.62 -11.21
N PRO A 47 -11.48 -7.93 -10.99
CA PRO A 47 -10.53 -8.72 -10.22
C PRO A 47 -9.14 -8.76 -10.86
N TYR A 48 -9.09 -8.77 -12.17
CA TYR A 48 -7.88 -8.78 -13.00
C TYR A 48 -8.14 -8.13 -14.35
N THR A 49 -7.07 -7.87 -15.08
CA THR A 49 -7.08 -7.52 -16.50
C THR A 49 -6.03 -8.34 -17.25
N ILE A 50 -6.28 -8.69 -18.51
CA ILE A 50 -5.33 -9.39 -19.35
C ILE A 50 -4.74 -8.40 -20.34
N LYS A 51 -3.41 -8.35 -20.41
CA LYS A 51 -2.66 -7.55 -21.37
C LYS A 51 -1.87 -8.45 -22.32
N GLN A 52 -1.96 -8.14 -23.61
CA GLN A 52 -1.27 -8.89 -24.65
C GLN A 52 0.07 -8.24 -25.01
N TYR A 53 1.13 -9.05 -25.02
CA TYR A 53 2.48 -8.66 -25.39
C TYR A 53 2.98 -9.57 -26.52
N GLY A 54 2.73 -9.18 -27.76
CA GLY A 54 2.95 -10.06 -28.91
C GLY A 54 2.00 -11.26 -28.88
N ASP A 55 2.55 -12.46 -28.77
CA ASP A 55 1.76 -13.70 -28.68
C ASP A 55 1.58 -14.19 -27.24
N ILE A 56 1.89 -13.36 -26.23
CA ILE A 56 1.83 -13.70 -24.81
C ILE A 56 0.74 -12.89 -24.14
N ASP A 57 -0.17 -13.55 -23.43
CA ASP A 57 -1.23 -12.97 -22.65
C ASP A 57 -0.89 -13.05 -21.14
N ILE A 58 -0.78 -11.89 -20.48
CA ILE A 58 -0.46 -11.79 -19.04
C ILE A 58 -1.67 -11.22 -18.29
N ALA A 59 -2.17 -11.97 -17.31
CA ALA A 59 -3.17 -11.48 -16.39
C ALA A 59 -2.51 -10.75 -15.22
N TYR A 60 -3.01 -9.56 -14.89
CA TYR A 60 -2.65 -8.77 -13.71
C TYR A 60 -3.83 -8.81 -12.74
N LEU A 61 -3.68 -9.51 -11.64
CA LEU A 61 -4.70 -9.68 -10.60
C LEU A 61 -4.35 -8.80 -9.40
N GLY A 62 -5.31 -8.03 -8.87
CA GLY A 62 -5.11 -7.14 -7.73
C GLY A 62 -5.54 -7.76 -6.40
N LEU A 63 -4.77 -7.54 -5.32
CA LEU A 63 -5.14 -7.96 -3.96
C LEU A 63 -4.74 -6.90 -2.92
N THR A 64 -5.72 -6.54 -2.09
CA THR A 64 -5.57 -5.62 -0.96
C THR A 64 -5.59 -6.38 0.37
N THR A 65 -4.77 -5.98 1.35
CA THR A 65 -4.76 -6.64 2.66
C THR A 65 -6.10 -6.53 3.36
N PRO A 66 -6.68 -7.65 3.86
CA PRO A 66 -7.89 -7.62 4.68
C PRO A 66 -7.74 -6.84 5.99
N ALA A 67 -6.50 -6.63 6.46
CA ALA A 67 -6.21 -5.78 7.62
C ALA A 67 -6.67 -4.31 7.41
N THR A 68 -6.95 -3.90 6.18
CA THR A 68 -7.52 -2.59 5.86
C THR A 68 -8.73 -2.26 6.72
N LEU A 69 -9.58 -3.25 7.06
CA LEU A 69 -10.71 -3.08 7.98
C LEU A 69 -10.32 -2.59 9.38
N SER A 70 -9.10 -2.86 9.82
CA SER A 70 -8.58 -2.44 11.14
C SER A 70 -7.54 -1.33 11.05
N LEU A 71 -6.96 -1.08 9.88
CA LEU A 71 -5.93 -0.06 9.66
C LEU A 71 -6.52 1.30 9.30
N VAL A 72 -7.75 1.31 8.78
CA VAL A 72 -8.51 2.51 8.41
C VAL A 72 -9.66 2.70 9.41
N ALA A 73 -10.22 3.92 9.48
CA ALA A 73 -11.36 4.17 10.33
C ALA A 73 -12.51 3.21 10.00
N TYR A 74 -12.98 2.45 10.98
CA TYR A 74 -14.03 1.43 10.79
C TYR A 74 -15.31 2.01 10.16
N THR A 75 -15.64 3.27 10.46
CA THR A 75 -16.76 4.01 9.87
C THR A 75 -16.70 4.10 8.34
N THR A 76 -15.50 3.92 7.73
CA THR A 76 -15.33 3.88 6.27
C THR A 76 -16.11 2.74 5.61
N PHE A 77 -16.33 1.64 6.33
CA PHE A 77 -16.87 0.39 5.78
C PHE A 77 -18.28 0.06 6.27
N ILE A 78 -18.90 0.94 7.06
CA ILE A 78 -20.25 0.75 7.60
C ILE A 78 -21.23 1.78 7.07
N ASP A 79 -22.51 1.45 7.09
CA ASP A 79 -23.59 2.40 6.98
C ASP A 79 -23.81 3.06 8.35
N GLU A 80 -23.56 4.34 8.48
CA GLU A 80 -23.64 5.05 9.77
C GLU A 80 -25.06 5.07 10.35
N GLU A 81 -26.11 5.03 9.50
CA GLU A 81 -27.50 5.04 9.96
C GLU A 81 -27.96 3.65 10.41
N ALA A 82 -27.66 2.62 9.63
CA ALA A 82 -28.04 1.24 9.90
C ALA A 82 -27.07 0.49 10.82
N GLY A 83 -25.81 0.90 10.88
CA GLY A 83 -24.74 0.20 11.59
C GLY A 83 -24.27 -1.08 10.88
N ASP A 84 -24.75 -1.32 9.66
CA ASP A 84 -24.41 -2.51 8.89
C ASP A 84 -23.07 -2.38 8.20
N VAL A 85 -22.28 -3.47 8.15
CA VAL A 85 -21.04 -3.55 7.36
C VAL A 85 -21.42 -3.58 5.87
N CYS A 86 -20.88 -2.63 5.10
CA CYS A 86 -21.16 -2.47 3.68
C CYS A 86 -20.12 -3.09 2.77
N TYR A 87 -18.88 -3.21 3.28
CA TYR A 87 -17.73 -3.67 2.50
C TYR A 87 -16.89 -4.65 3.31
N ASP A 88 -16.30 -5.62 2.62
CA ASP A 88 -15.30 -6.53 3.19
C ASP A 88 -14.15 -6.78 2.19
N PHE A 89 -13.15 -7.55 2.63
CA PHE A 89 -11.99 -7.93 1.84
C PHE A 89 -11.86 -9.45 1.70
N CYS A 90 -12.98 -10.16 1.67
CA CYS A 90 -13.08 -11.62 1.54
C CYS A 90 -12.21 -12.38 2.58
N GLN A 91 -12.07 -11.84 3.79
CA GLN A 91 -11.16 -12.37 4.81
C GLN A 91 -11.50 -13.78 5.28
N GLU A 92 -12.76 -14.24 5.17
CA GLU A 92 -13.20 -15.58 5.58
C GLU A 92 -12.65 -16.67 4.65
N ASP A 93 -12.51 -16.38 3.35
CA ASP A 93 -11.97 -17.31 2.34
C ASP A 93 -11.06 -16.57 1.37
N PHE A 94 -10.05 -15.89 1.90
CA PHE A 94 -9.15 -15.03 1.12
C PHE A 94 -8.41 -15.81 0.03
N TYR A 95 -7.80 -16.95 0.39
CA TYR A 95 -7.02 -17.73 -0.56
C TYR A 95 -7.89 -18.44 -1.59
N GLY A 96 -9.06 -18.96 -1.19
CA GLY A 96 -10.02 -19.56 -2.13
C GLY A 96 -10.57 -18.54 -3.10
N ASN A 97 -10.85 -17.32 -2.65
CA ASN A 97 -11.27 -16.24 -3.52
C ASN A 97 -10.16 -15.84 -4.52
N ALA A 98 -8.91 -15.70 -4.07
CA ALA A 98 -7.78 -15.43 -4.94
C ALA A 98 -7.58 -16.55 -5.99
N GLN A 99 -7.59 -17.83 -5.55
CA GLN A 99 -7.47 -18.99 -6.43
C GLN A 99 -8.54 -19.00 -7.52
N ARG A 100 -9.79 -18.69 -7.16
CA ARG A 100 -10.90 -18.64 -8.13
C ARG A 100 -10.59 -17.69 -9.29
N PHE A 101 -10.06 -16.51 -9.02
CA PHE A 101 -9.75 -15.53 -10.06
C PHE A 101 -8.47 -15.87 -10.83
N VAL A 102 -7.49 -16.51 -10.21
CA VAL A 102 -6.35 -17.10 -10.92
C VAL A 102 -6.83 -18.15 -11.92
N ASP A 103 -7.70 -19.07 -11.50
CA ASP A 103 -8.25 -20.11 -12.37
C ASP A 103 -9.12 -19.52 -13.50
N GLU A 104 -9.84 -18.44 -13.22
CA GLU A 104 -10.64 -17.74 -14.21
C GLU A 104 -9.75 -17.08 -15.28
N ALA A 105 -8.72 -16.33 -14.88
CA ALA A 105 -7.77 -15.72 -15.78
C ALA A 105 -7.07 -16.78 -16.67
N ARG A 106 -6.67 -17.92 -16.09
CA ARG A 106 -6.08 -19.03 -16.84
C ARG A 106 -7.06 -19.65 -17.85
N ARG A 107 -8.34 -19.81 -17.47
CA ARG A 107 -9.37 -20.32 -18.39
C ARG A 107 -9.69 -19.32 -19.53
N GLU A 108 -9.50 -18.04 -19.31
CA GLU A 108 -9.65 -16.99 -20.32
C GLU A 108 -8.43 -16.88 -21.25
N GLY A 109 -7.38 -17.66 -21.02
CA GLY A 109 -6.24 -17.81 -21.93
C GLY A 109 -4.98 -17.11 -21.47
N ALA A 110 -4.90 -16.63 -20.22
CA ALA A 110 -3.67 -16.04 -19.71
C ALA A 110 -2.53 -17.07 -19.67
N ASP A 111 -1.44 -16.79 -20.37
CA ASP A 111 -0.21 -17.59 -20.35
C ASP A 111 0.50 -17.45 -19.00
N TYR A 112 0.42 -16.27 -18.39
CA TYR A 112 1.02 -15.97 -17.10
C TYR A 112 0.08 -15.16 -16.22
N VAL A 113 0.20 -15.34 -14.89
CA VAL A 113 -0.53 -14.57 -13.88
C VAL A 113 0.45 -13.84 -12.98
N VAL A 114 0.39 -12.52 -13.01
CA VAL A 114 1.13 -11.60 -12.15
C VAL A 114 0.15 -11.01 -11.14
N VAL A 115 0.40 -11.25 -9.86
CA VAL A 115 -0.40 -10.64 -8.79
C VAL A 115 0.22 -9.30 -8.40
N LEU A 116 -0.57 -8.24 -8.46
CA LEU A 116 -0.28 -6.95 -7.85
C LEU A 116 -0.84 -7.00 -6.43
N SER A 117 0.04 -7.02 -5.44
CA SER A 117 -0.30 -7.31 -4.06
C SER A 117 0.01 -6.13 -3.14
N HIS A 118 -0.89 -5.86 -2.20
CA HIS A 118 -0.63 -4.99 -1.06
C HIS A 118 -0.89 -5.75 0.24
N LEU A 119 -0.21 -6.90 0.43
CA LEU A 119 -0.40 -7.81 1.56
C LEU A 119 0.73 -7.71 2.58
N GLY A 120 1.94 -7.44 2.12
CA GLY A 120 3.16 -7.60 2.89
C GLY A 120 3.66 -9.06 2.91
N ASP A 121 4.93 -9.22 3.21
CA ASP A 121 5.60 -10.52 3.25
C ASP A 121 5.70 -11.11 4.67
N SER A 122 5.54 -10.27 5.71
CA SER A 122 5.77 -10.65 7.11
C SER A 122 4.62 -11.40 7.79
N GLY A 123 3.39 -11.34 7.22
CA GLY A 123 2.19 -11.88 7.86
C GLY A 123 1.69 -11.08 9.07
N MET A 124 2.28 -9.93 9.39
CA MET A 124 1.86 -9.08 10.51
C MET A 124 0.43 -8.57 10.36
N SER A 125 -0.07 -8.50 9.14
CA SER A 125 -1.43 -8.06 8.79
C SER A 125 -2.42 -9.22 8.64
N GLY A 126 -2.09 -10.43 9.10
CA GLY A 126 -2.98 -11.60 9.14
C GLY A 126 -2.89 -12.51 7.91
N VAL A 127 -2.64 -11.95 6.72
CA VAL A 127 -2.32 -12.69 5.49
C VAL A 127 -1.06 -12.07 4.88
N SER A 128 -0.28 -12.86 4.16
CA SER A 128 0.94 -12.39 3.50
C SER A 128 1.04 -12.88 2.07
N SER A 129 1.86 -12.20 1.28
CA SER A 129 2.20 -12.63 -0.07
C SER A 129 2.91 -13.99 -0.10
N VAL A 130 3.66 -14.33 0.94
CA VAL A 130 4.27 -15.66 1.11
C VAL A 130 3.20 -16.73 1.29
N GLU A 131 2.23 -16.51 2.20
CA GLU A 131 1.13 -17.44 2.42
C GLU A 131 0.19 -17.52 1.23
N LEU A 132 -0.05 -16.41 0.51
CA LEU A 132 -0.80 -16.43 -0.74
C LEU A 132 -0.17 -17.42 -1.72
N ILE A 133 1.14 -17.34 -1.95
CA ILE A 133 1.86 -18.24 -2.85
C ILE A 133 1.73 -19.70 -2.38
N GLN A 134 1.90 -19.95 -1.06
CA GLN A 134 1.86 -21.29 -0.50
C GLN A 134 0.47 -21.94 -0.55
N ASN A 135 -0.60 -21.14 -0.52
CA ASN A 135 -1.98 -21.62 -0.48
C ASN A 135 -2.71 -21.51 -1.83
N THR A 136 -2.02 -21.11 -2.89
CA THR A 136 -2.59 -21.02 -4.24
C THR A 136 -1.72 -21.72 -5.27
N THR A 137 -2.26 -21.93 -6.47
CA THR A 137 -1.54 -22.47 -7.63
C THR A 137 -1.80 -21.60 -8.84
N GLY A 138 -0.94 -21.69 -9.86
CA GLY A 138 -1.15 -20.98 -11.11
C GLY A 138 -0.71 -19.51 -11.12
N ILE A 139 -0.16 -18.99 -10.01
CA ILE A 139 0.51 -17.68 -9.95
C ILE A 139 1.98 -17.87 -10.39
N ASP A 140 2.51 -16.97 -11.22
CA ASP A 140 3.91 -16.98 -11.67
C ASP A 140 4.76 -15.95 -10.92
N VAL A 141 4.16 -14.77 -10.65
CA VAL A 141 4.85 -13.65 -10.01
C VAL A 141 3.92 -12.96 -9.02
N VAL A 142 4.46 -12.52 -7.89
CA VAL A 142 3.82 -11.58 -6.96
C VAL A 142 4.69 -10.34 -6.85
N LEU A 143 4.12 -9.18 -7.20
CA LEU A 143 4.71 -7.86 -6.98
C LEU A 143 4.02 -7.24 -5.76
N ASP A 144 4.73 -7.16 -4.64
CA ASP A 144 4.15 -6.86 -3.34
C ASP A 144 4.48 -5.45 -2.83
N GLY A 145 3.71 -5.02 -1.84
CA GLY A 145 3.87 -3.78 -1.09
C GLY A 145 3.50 -3.97 0.39
N HIS A 146 3.06 -2.90 1.07
CA HIS A 146 2.55 -2.84 2.45
C HIS A 146 3.63 -2.81 3.54
N ASP A 147 4.50 -3.81 3.65
CA ASP A 147 5.52 -3.88 4.72
C ASP A 147 6.71 -2.95 4.48
N HIS A 148 6.79 -2.32 3.31
CA HIS A 148 7.89 -1.45 2.89
C HIS A 148 9.23 -2.17 2.79
N HIS A 149 9.25 -3.51 2.76
CA HIS A 149 10.46 -4.28 2.61
C HIS A 149 10.98 -4.20 1.17
N VAL A 150 12.29 -4.25 1.03
CA VAL A 150 12.97 -4.31 -0.27
C VAL A 150 13.30 -5.76 -0.56
N ILE A 151 12.60 -6.35 -1.52
CA ILE A 151 12.76 -7.74 -1.96
C ILE A 151 13.03 -7.71 -3.48
N PRO A 152 14.30 -7.75 -3.89
CA PRO A 152 14.62 -7.64 -5.32
C PRO A 152 14.12 -8.83 -6.14
N ASP A 153 14.41 -10.05 -5.67
CA ASP A 153 14.09 -11.32 -6.34
C ASP A 153 14.16 -12.45 -5.31
N THR A 154 13.01 -13.02 -4.98
CA THR A 154 12.92 -14.14 -4.04
C THR A 154 12.00 -15.19 -4.63
N THR A 155 12.43 -16.46 -4.60
CA THR A 155 11.61 -17.58 -5.04
C THR A 155 10.93 -18.23 -3.84
N ILE A 156 9.60 -18.28 -3.88
CA ILE A 156 8.76 -19.01 -2.93
C ILE A 156 8.12 -20.19 -3.68
N PHE A 157 8.03 -21.34 -3.03
CA PHE A 157 7.39 -22.52 -3.64
C PHE A 157 5.91 -22.59 -3.22
N ASN A 158 5.03 -22.76 -4.20
CA ASN A 158 3.61 -22.94 -3.95
C ASN A 158 3.29 -24.34 -3.40
N GLY A 159 2.02 -24.61 -3.07
CA GLY A 159 1.56 -25.89 -2.50
C GLY A 159 1.84 -27.13 -3.40
N GLU A 160 2.10 -26.95 -4.69
CA GLU A 160 2.48 -27.99 -5.63
C GLU A 160 4.01 -28.09 -5.85
N GLY A 161 4.79 -27.29 -5.15
CA GLY A 161 6.25 -27.25 -5.28
C GLY A 161 6.74 -26.50 -6.54
N ARG A 162 5.90 -25.69 -7.17
CA ARG A 162 6.30 -24.84 -8.30
C ARG A 162 6.86 -23.51 -7.80
N PRO A 163 7.95 -23.02 -8.40
CA PRO A 163 8.54 -21.74 -8.00
C PRO A 163 7.67 -20.57 -8.46
N VAL A 164 7.47 -19.60 -7.58
CA VAL A 164 6.82 -18.31 -7.83
C VAL A 164 7.79 -17.20 -7.43
N LEU A 165 7.95 -16.19 -8.29
CA LEU A 165 8.80 -15.05 -8.00
C LEU A 165 8.03 -14.06 -7.12
N LEU A 166 8.64 -13.66 -5.99
CA LEU A 166 8.17 -12.57 -5.13
C LEU A 166 9.15 -11.41 -5.21
N SER A 167 8.64 -10.20 -5.49
CA SER A 167 9.43 -8.97 -5.50
C SER A 167 8.67 -7.81 -4.85
N SER A 168 9.39 -6.92 -4.16
CA SER A 168 8.86 -5.68 -3.59
C SER A 168 9.89 -4.57 -3.67
N THR A 169 9.47 -3.37 -4.06
CA THR A 169 10.36 -2.21 -4.31
C THR A 169 10.65 -1.40 -3.04
N GLY A 170 10.06 -1.74 -1.90
CA GLY A 170 10.13 -0.94 -0.68
C GLY A 170 9.12 0.21 -0.70
N SER A 171 9.54 1.41 -0.31
CA SER A 171 8.65 2.57 -0.19
C SER A 171 9.27 3.86 -0.74
N SER A 172 8.43 4.90 -0.85
CA SER A 172 8.85 6.28 -1.17
C SER A 172 9.56 6.43 -2.52
N PHE A 173 9.22 5.60 -3.51
CA PHE A 173 9.84 5.57 -4.84
C PHE A 173 11.37 5.45 -4.82
N ARG A 174 11.96 4.84 -3.80
CA ARG A 174 13.42 4.65 -3.73
C ARG A 174 13.95 3.67 -4.75
N ASN A 175 13.08 2.76 -5.23
CA ASN A 175 13.43 1.79 -6.25
C ASN A 175 12.33 1.70 -7.31
N ILE A 176 12.75 1.37 -8.54
CA ILE A 176 11.89 0.94 -9.63
C ILE A 176 12.13 -0.56 -9.84
N GLY A 177 11.09 -1.37 -9.80
CA GLY A 177 11.16 -2.79 -10.12
C GLY A 177 11.14 -3.00 -11.63
N VAL A 178 12.04 -3.85 -12.12
CA VAL A 178 12.08 -4.30 -13.51
C VAL A 178 11.85 -5.80 -13.53
N LEU A 179 10.65 -6.20 -13.97
CA LEU A 179 10.31 -7.61 -14.20
C LEU A 179 10.63 -7.96 -15.64
N THR A 180 11.35 -9.05 -15.85
CA THR A 180 11.73 -9.53 -17.19
C THR A 180 11.22 -10.95 -17.37
N LEU A 181 10.52 -11.19 -18.48
CA LEU A 181 10.17 -12.52 -18.97
C LEU A 181 11.12 -12.90 -20.11
N SER A 182 11.91 -13.93 -19.90
CA SER A 182 12.84 -14.44 -20.91
C SER A 182 12.15 -15.39 -21.91
N ALA A 183 12.78 -15.61 -23.06
CA ALA A 183 12.22 -16.44 -24.13
C ALA A 183 11.99 -17.91 -23.72
N ASP A 184 12.64 -18.39 -22.67
CA ASP A 184 12.44 -19.72 -22.08
C ASP A 184 11.32 -19.75 -21.03
N GLY A 185 10.56 -18.64 -20.88
CA GLY A 185 9.41 -18.54 -19.97
C GLY A 185 9.76 -18.28 -18.51
N LYS A 186 11.00 -17.87 -18.22
CA LYS A 186 11.45 -17.60 -16.84
C LYS A 186 11.32 -16.10 -16.50
N PHE A 187 10.71 -15.81 -15.35
CA PHE A 187 10.70 -14.48 -14.76
C PHE A 187 11.95 -14.23 -13.92
N THR A 188 12.47 -13.01 -14.02
CA THR A 188 13.49 -12.46 -13.13
C THR A 188 13.12 -11.03 -12.78
N SER A 189 13.49 -10.58 -11.58
CA SER A 189 13.26 -9.20 -11.14
C SER A 189 14.58 -8.57 -10.71
N MET A 190 14.69 -7.26 -10.94
CA MET A 190 15.77 -6.44 -10.41
C MET A 190 15.22 -5.09 -9.96
N LEU A 191 15.90 -4.47 -9.01
CA LEU A 191 15.55 -3.14 -8.54
C LEU A 191 16.59 -2.11 -9.01
N LEU A 192 16.10 -1.00 -9.55
CA LEU A 192 16.90 0.16 -9.92
C LEU A 192 16.69 1.25 -8.86
N ALA A 193 17.74 1.62 -8.15
CA ALA A 193 17.67 2.72 -7.19
C ALA A 193 17.46 4.05 -7.91
N THR A 194 16.43 4.80 -7.52
CA THR A 194 16.02 6.04 -8.20
C THR A 194 16.99 7.19 -8.00
N ASP A 195 17.77 7.19 -6.92
CA ASP A 195 18.82 8.17 -6.67
C ASP A 195 19.99 8.09 -7.68
N THR A 196 20.10 6.97 -8.40
CA THR A 196 21.07 6.79 -9.49
C THR A 196 20.57 7.33 -10.84
N CYS A 197 19.29 7.69 -10.96
CA CYS A 197 18.72 8.25 -12.18
C CYS A 197 19.25 9.66 -12.42
N GLN A 198 19.87 9.88 -13.59
CA GLN A 198 20.47 11.17 -13.94
C GLN A 198 19.57 12.04 -14.84
N SER A 199 18.51 11.46 -15.37
CA SER A 199 17.54 12.16 -16.22
C SER A 199 16.21 12.34 -15.52
N VAL A 200 15.63 13.52 -15.65
CA VAL A 200 14.32 13.87 -15.13
C VAL A 200 13.39 14.22 -16.29
N ASP A 201 12.13 13.91 -16.18
CA ASP A 201 11.10 14.44 -17.04
C ASP A 201 10.82 15.88 -16.61
N LYS A 202 11.12 16.83 -17.50
CA LYS A 202 11.04 18.27 -17.18
C LYS A 202 9.61 18.73 -16.89
N GLU A 203 8.61 18.18 -17.56
CA GLU A 203 7.21 18.54 -17.36
C GLU A 203 6.74 18.08 -15.97
N VAL A 204 7.11 16.85 -15.59
CA VAL A 204 6.81 16.30 -14.25
C VAL A 204 7.55 17.09 -13.17
N GLU A 205 8.83 17.40 -13.36
CA GLU A 205 9.63 18.20 -12.42
C GLU A 205 9.00 19.57 -12.17
N ASP A 206 8.63 20.29 -13.24
CA ASP A 206 8.01 21.61 -13.15
C ASP A 206 6.65 21.54 -12.43
N TYR A 207 5.84 20.51 -12.70
CA TYR A 207 4.58 20.28 -11.99
C TYR A 207 4.79 20.01 -10.50
N VAL A 208 5.72 19.12 -10.16
CA VAL A 208 6.08 18.81 -8.75
C VAL A 208 6.57 20.06 -8.03
N HIS A 209 7.41 20.88 -8.70
CA HIS A 209 7.87 22.16 -8.15
C HIS A 209 6.71 23.10 -7.84
N GLN A 210 5.77 23.25 -8.78
CA GLN A 210 4.60 24.12 -8.60
C GLN A 210 3.73 23.66 -7.42
N VAL A 211 3.44 22.36 -7.30
CA VAL A 211 2.67 21.82 -6.17
C VAL A 211 3.41 22.02 -4.85
N LYS A 212 4.72 21.75 -4.84
CA LYS A 212 5.57 21.93 -3.65
C LYS A 212 5.58 23.39 -3.18
N GLU A 213 5.72 24.36 -4.08
CA GLU A 213 5.67 25.79 -3.73
C GLU A 213 4.31 26.17 -3.13
N GLN A 214 3.21 25.68 -3.69
CA GLN A 214 1.86 25.93 -3.15
C GLN A 214 1.68 25.38 -1.74
N VAL A 215 2.15 24.17 -1.48
CA VAL A 215 2.07 23.53 -0.15
C VAL A 215 2.97 24.26 0.85
N LEU A 216 4.23 24.53 0.47
CA LEU A 216 5.19 25.20 1.35
C LEU A 216 4.74 26.62 1.72
N ALA A 217 4.21 27.39 0.76
CA ALA A 217 3.73 28.75 1.00
C ALA A 217 2.63 28.80 2.07
N GLN A 218 1.81 27.75 2.20
CA GLN A 218 0.77 27.67 3.24
C GLN A 218 1.32 27.19 4.58
N GLY A 219 2.38 26.40 4.57
CA GLY A 219 2.85 25.64 5.74
C GLY A 219 4.12 26.17 6.42
N ASP A 220 4.80 27.18 5.86
CA ASP A 220 6.04 27.74 6.45
C ASP A 220 5.80 28.66 7.65
N LYS A 221 4.53 28.94 7.94
CA LYS A 221 4.19 29.74 9.14
C LYS A 221 4.61 28.98 10.39
N VAL A 222 5.44 29.62 11.22
CA VAL A 222 5.77 29.11 12.56
C VAL A 222 4.50 29.16 13.43
N ILE A 223 4.10 28.02 13.93
CA ILE A 223 2.90 27.83 14.76
C ILE A 223 3.22 27.47 16.22
N GLY A 224 4.48 27.13 16.48
CA GLY A 224 4.94 26.79 17.81
C GLY A 224 6.46 26.66 17.88
N LYS A 225 6.94 26.22 19.04
CA LYS A 225 8.36 25.97 19.27
C LYS A 225 8.51 24.77 20.20
N SER A 226 9.49 23.92 19.90
CA SER A 226 9.88 22.83 20.78
C SER A 226 11.26 23.07 21.38
N ASP A 227 11.38 22.91 22.70
CA ASP A 227 12.67 23.03 23.39
C ASP A 227 13.54 21.78 23.27
N ILE A 228 12.97 20.67 22.81
CA ILE A 228 13.62 19.37 22.63
C ILE A 228 13.31 18.79 21.26
N LEU A 229 14.13 17.84 20.82
CA LEU A 229 13.79 16.96 19.69
C LEU A 229 12.76 15.95 20.18
N LEU A 230 11.60 15.88 19.50
CA LEU A 230 10.60 14.82 19.71
C LEU A 230 10.80 13.78 18.62
N ASP A 231 11.59 12.76 18.93
CA ASP A 231 12.09 11.81 17.94
C ASP A 231 11.22 10.55 17.83
N ILE A 232 11.23 9.97 16.63
CA ILE A 232 10.71 8.63 16.33
C ILE A 232 11.81 7.56 16.39
N MET A 233 13.07 7.98 16.49
CA MET A 233 14.27 7.12 16.49
C MET A 233 14.97 7.12 17.84
N ASP A 234 15.76 6.08 18.10
CA ASP A 234 16.76 6.07 19.19
C ASP A 234 18.08 6.74 18.75
N ALA A 235 19.06 6.76 19.65
CA ALA A 235 20.38 7.36 19.39
C ALA A 235 21.17 6.59 18.31
N GLU A 236 20.84 5.33 18.08
CA GLU A 236 21.45 4.44 17.08
C GLU A 236 20.74 4.53 15.72
N GLY A 237 19.66 5.29 15.61
CA GLY A 237 18.87 5.49 14.38
C GLY A 237 17.85 4.39 14.11
N HIS A 238 17.49 3.57 15.09
CA HIS A 238 16.42 2.60 14.97
C HIS A 238 15.05 3.26 15.25
N ARG A 239 14.06 2.94 14.48
CA ARG A 239 12.71 3.46 14.67
C ARG A 239 12.03 2.81 15.87
N ILE A 240 11.83 3.56 16.96
CA ILE A 240 11.30 3.06 18.24
C ILE A 240 9.82 3.32 18.44
N VAL A 241 9.23 4.29 17.74
CA VAL A 241 7.85 4.74 18.01
C VAL A 241 6.78 3.64 17.88
N ARG A 242 7.09 2.51 17.20
CA ARG A 242 6.18 1.37 17.07
C ARG A 242 6.26 0.33 18.18
N ASN A 243 7.36 0.27 18.93
CA ASN A 243 7.66 -0.82 19.86
C ASN A 243 8.12 -0.34 21.24
N GLN A 244 8.32 0.96 21.41
CA GLN A 244 8.74 1.55 22.67
C GLN A 244 8.03 2.89 22.90
N GLU A 245 8.04 3.35 24.15
CA GLU A 245 7.65 4.70 24.50
C GLU A 245 8.62 5.71 23.84
N ALA A 246 8.06 6.70 23.15
CA ALA A 246 8.82 7.76 22.50
C ALA A 246 8.23 9.12 22.85
N PRO A 247 9.07 10.17 23.04
CA PRO A 247 8.59 11.51 23.39
C PRO A 247 7.54 12.07 22.43
N ILE A 248 7.66 11.79 21.15
CA ILE A 248 6.69 12.21 20.15
C ILE A 248 5.36 11.47 20.30
N GLY A 249 5.37 10.19 20.69
CA GLY A 249 4.16 9.41 20.97
C GLY A 249 3.38 9.99 22.14
N ASN A 250 4.08 10.35 23.21
CA ASN A 250 3.48 11.00 24.37
C ASN A 250 2.88 12.36 24.03
N PHE A 251 3.62 13.17 23.26
CA PHE A 251 3.14 14.48 22.80
C PHE A 251 1.88 14.34 21.94
N TYR A 252 1.87 13.38 21.01
CA TYR A 252 0.72 13.15 20.13
C TYR A 252 -0.51 12.67 20.90
N ALA A 253 -0.34 11.72 21.84
CA ALA A 253 -1.42 11.26 22.71
C ALA A 253 -1.97 12.39 23.61
N ASP A 254 -1.09 13.22 24.18
CA ASP A 254 -1.50 14.39 24.99
C ASP A 254 -2.25 15.44 24.15
N ALA A 255 -1.83 15.67 22.91
CA ALA A 255 -2.52 16.56 21.98
C ALA A 255 -3.94 16.06 21.66
N LEU A 256 -4.10 14.76 21.36
CA LEU A 256 -5.42 14.15 21.13
C LEU A 256 -6.29 14.21 22.38
N ARG A 257 -5.74 13.90 23.54
CA ARG A 257 -6.45 13.98 24.83
C ARG A 257 -6.94 15.42 25.09
N HIS A 258 -6.09 16.41 24.81
CA HIS A 258 -6.46 17.82 25.00
C HIS A 258 -7.60 18.24 24.06
N VAL A 259 -7.52 17.87 22.78
CA VAL A 259 -8.54 18.26 21.77
C VAL A 259 -9.87 17.54 22.00
N SER A 260 -9.83 16.24 22.36
CA SER A 260 -11.04 15.44 22.59
C SER A 260 -11.69 15.68 23.96
N GLY A 261 -10.95 16.24 24.94
CA GLY A 261 -11.41 16.40 26.31
C GLY A 261 -11.54 15.06 27.06
N THR A 262 -10.89 14.02 26.62
CA THR A 262 -10.92 12.69 27.25
C THR A 262 -9.86 12.56 28.34
N ASP A 263 -10.04 11.61 29.25
CA ASP A 263 -9.06 11.31 30.29
C ASP A 263 -7.86 10.51 29.77
N ILE A 264 -8.08 9.72 28.74
CA ILE A 264 -7.08 8.82 28.13
C ILE A 264 -7.12 8.97 26.60
N ALA A 265 -5.94 8.97 25.96
CA ALA A 265 -5.79 8.84 24.52
C ALA A 265 -4.76 7.76 24.18
N LEU A 266 -5.06 6.96 23.16
CA LEU A 266 -4.15 5.96 22.62
C LEU A 266 -3.86 6.28 21.15
N VAL A 267 -2.61 6.15 20.75
CA VAL A 267 -2.14 6.43 19.40
C VAL A 267 -1.39 5.23 18.86
N ASN A 268 -1.71 4.85 17.62
CA ASN A 268 -0.90 3.87 16.91
C ASN A 268 0.44 4.50 16.51
N GLY A 269 1.55 3.98 17.04
CA GLY A 269 2.90 4.45 16.70
C GLY A 269 3.24 4.35 15.19
N GLY A 270 2.55 3.50 14.45
CA GLY A 270 2.67 3.41 13.00
C GLY A 270 2.17 4.66 12.25
N GLY A 271 1.22 5.40 12.84
CA GLY A 271 0.71 6.66 12.30
C GLY A 271 1.68 7.84 12.44
N ILE A 272 2.64 7.77 13.35
CA ILE A 272 3.62 8.85 13.57
C ILE A 272 4.79 8.66 12.60
N ARG A 273 4.89 9.51 11.58
CA ARG A 273 5.78 9.30 10.42
C ARG A 273 7.09 10.07 10.47
N ALA A 274 7.15 11.20 11.18
CA ALA A 274 8.32 12.06 11.28
C ALA A 274 8.53 12.57 12.71
N SER A 275 9.76 13.04 12.98
CA SER A 275 10.12 13.68 14.24
C SER A 275 9.79 15.18 14.21
N ILE A 276 9.52 15.79 15.35
CA ILE A 276 9.42 17.24 15.49
C ILE A 276 10.78 17.77 15.96
N PRO A 277 11.47 18.62 15.18
CA PRO A 277 12.78 19.13 15.53
C PRO A 277 12.72 20.10 16.72
N LYS A 278 13.84 20.23 17.42
CA LYS A 278 14.04 21.33 18.38
C LYS A 278 14.11 22.65 17.63
N GLY A 279 13.43 23.67 18.14
CA GLY A 279 13.38 25.01 17.53
C GLY A 279 11.97 25.37 17.06
N ASP A 280 11.90 26.15 16.01
CA ASP A 280 10.64 26.60 15.44
C ASP A 280 9.91 25.41 14.78
N VAL A 281 8.60 25.31 15.06
CA VAL A 281 7.71 24.29 14.52
C VAL A 281 6.74 24.98 13.58
N THR A 282 6.74 24.55 12.32
CA THR A 282 5.83 25.06 11.30
C THR A 282 4.65 24.12 11.09
N PHE A 283 3.62 24.57 10.40
CA PHE A 283 2.51 23.72 10.02
C PHE A 283 2.99 22.52 9.18
N ASN A 284 3.93 22.74 8.25
CA ASN A 284 4.55 21.67 7.45
C ASN A 284 5.28 20.63 8.32
N THR A 285 5.91 21.07 9.43
CA THR A 285 6.54 20.14 10.39
C THR A 285 5.51 19.18 10.97
N LEU A 286 4.32 19.67 11.33
CA LEU A 286 3.26 18.83 11.90
C LEU A 286 2.57 17.96 10.87
N LEU A 287 2.41 18.42 9.63
CA LEU A 287 1.85 17.60 8.54
C LEU A 287 2.71 16.40 8.18
N ALA A 288 4.02 16.46 8.47
CA ALA A 288 4.94 15.36 8.20
C ALA A 288 4.89 14.27 9.29
N VAL A 289 4.34 14.59 10.47
CA VAL A 289 4.25 13.68 11.62
C VAL A 289 3.10 12.71 11.46
#